data_9f957b928f086172bde7567fa695e87a
#
_entry.id   9f957b928f086172bde7567fa695e87a
#
_cell.length_a   1.000
_cell.length_b   1.000
_cell.length_c   1.000
_cell.angle_alpha   90.00
_cell.angle_beta   90.00
_cell.angle_gamma   90.00
#
_symmetry.space_group_name_H-M   'P 1'
#
loop_
_entity.id
_entity.type
_entity.pdbx_description
1 polymer ?
#
loop_
_entity_poly.entity_id
_entity_poly.type
_entity_poly.pdbx_seq_one_letter_code
_entity_poly.pdbx_strand_id
1 'polypeptide(L)'
;MQRICAVTGGPFETSAAEVEYCRANDVPLPVLSFPERLRQMLVFRNRPYLYHSTCAYSGKPILSCVPPERGLSVYDVELWQSDVWDARNYAQNYNFQQPFFQQFGRLFSRVPYPNLAVVLPTMENSFYTNGITSAKNCYLVFSSSFTEDCMFSYALWHSRCLVDCVFAKQCELCFDCVNITDCYNLRFSEHCQNCTDSAFLFQCYGCANCWLCTNLSHRSYCFENEQLSKTQYEKKIQEIDLGSRIAVNAQKRRFRKISAAAPIKVYYGAENLNSSGNHIRNTRNCRNCFFVTNSEDLTDCIYLDRAKSSIAHAHFGTDTELIYNSVTAGDSVYNLRFCAECWQGSRDLEYCILCCYGCSHCFGCTGLRKASYCILNRQYTKDEYFALL
;
A
#
# COMPACT_ATOMS: atom_id res chain seq x y z
N MET A 1 -6.46 1.13 -27.74
CA MET A 1 -6.54 -0.09 -28.59
C MET A 1 -7.38 -1.13 -27.88
N GLN A 2 -8.41 -1.69 -28.54
CA GLN A 2 -9.20 -2.77 -27.97
C GLN A 2 -8.46 -4.10 -28.05
N ARG A 3 -8.50 -4.89 -26.96
CA ARG A 3 -7.85 -6.21 -26.83
C ARG A 3 -8.76 -7.15 -26.05
N ILE A 4 -8.46 -8.44 -26.08
CA ILE A 4 -9.17 -9.48 -25.30
C ILE A 4 -8.26 -9.97 -24.20
N CYS A 5 -8.75 -9.97 -22.96
CA CYS A 5 -8.00 -10.45 -21.79
C CYS A 5 -7.82 -11.97 -21.87
N ALA A 6 -6.58 -12.45 -21.81
CA ALA A 6 -6.24 -13.86 -21.94
C ALA A 6 -6.80 -14.75 -20.79
N VAL A 7 -7.15 -14.15 -19.64
CA VAL A 7 -7.70 -14.90 -18.49
C VAL A 7 -9.24 -14.85 -18.49
N THR A 8 -9.82 -13.68 -18.66
CA THR A 8 -11.30 -13.51 -18.52
C THR A 8 -12.05 -13.69 -19.83
N GLY A 9 -11.36 -13.61 -20.99
CA GLY A 9 -11.99 -13.58 -22.31
C GLY A 9 -12.75 -12.26 -22.58
N GLY A 10 -12.79 -11.33 -21.64
CA GLY A 10 -13.48 -10.06 -21.77
C GLY A 10 -12.64 -9.00 -22.52
N PRO A 11 -13.30 -8.03 -23.20
CA PRO A 11 -12.62 -6.94 -23.86
C PRO A 11 -12.03 -5.95 -22.84
N PHE A 12 -10.88 -5.38 -23.16
CA PHE A 12 -10.28 -4.27 -22.41
C PHE A 12 -9.57 -3.29 -23.36
N GLU A 13 -9.36 -2.09 -22.89
CA GLU A 13 -8.70 -1.05 -23.66
C GLU A 13 -7.27 -0.81 -23.11
N THR A 14 -6.26 -0.92 -24.02
CA THR A 14 -4.92 -0.41 -23.75
C THR A 14 -4.87 1.06 -24.16
N SER A 15 -4.43 1.94 -23.26
CA SER A 15 -4.35 3.37 -23.53
C SER A 15 -3.30 3.71 -24.61
N ALA A 16 -3.43 4.86 -25.25
CA ALA A 16 -2.44 5.34 -26.21
C ALA A 16 -1.05 5.52 -25.55
N ALA A 17 -1.03 6.05 -24.32
CA ALA A 17 0.19 6.21 -23.54
C ALA A 17 0.88 4.86 -23.26
N GLU A 18 0.11 3.81 -22.91
CA GLU A 18 0.68 2.48 -22.68
C GLU A 18 1.21 1.84 -23.97
N VAL A 19 0.52 2.02 -25.09
CA VAL A 19 1.00 1.53 -26.41
C VAL A 19 2.31 2.21 -26.79
N GLU A 20 2.41 3.51 -26.60
CA GLU A 20 3.63 4.28 -26.86
C GLU A 20 4.77 3.88 -25.94
N TYR A 21 4.49 3.74 -24.65
CA TYR A 21 5.47 3.25 -23.65
C TYR A 21 6.01 1.87 -24.03
N CYS A 22 5.15 0.92 -24.36
CA CYS A 22 5.58 -0.43 -24.76
C CYS A 22 6.46 -0.40 -26.01
N ARG A 23 6.13 0.43 -27.01
CA ARG A 23 6.93 0.60 -28.22
C ARG A 23 8.28 1.23 -27.94
N ALA A 24 8.32 2.30 -27.14
CA ALA A 24 9.56 3.04 -26.83
C ALA A 24 10.55 2.22 -25.99
N ASN A 25 10.05 1.24 -25.23
CA ASN A 25 10.86 0.45 -24.30
C ASN A 25 11.01 -1.03 -24.69
N ASP A 26 10.57 -1.40 -25.89
CA ASP A 26 10.58 -2.79 -26.39
C ASP A 26 9.87 -3.78 -25.43
N VAL A 27 8.76 -3.33 -24.83
CA VAL A 27 7.96 -4.14 -23.92
C VAL A 27 6.73 -4.68 -24.66
N PRO A 28 6.38 -5.97 -24.51
CA PRO A 28 5.19 -6.52 -25.12
C PRO A 28 3.90 -5.82 -24.64
N LEU A 29 2.97 -5.59 -25.56
CA LEU A 29 1.65 -5.07 -25.19
C LEU A 29 0.94 -6.01 -24.21
N PRO A 30 0.23 -5.46 -23.19
CA PRO A 30 -0.44 -6.26 -22.18
C PRO A 30 -1.47 -7.21 -22.79
N VAL A 31 -1.45 -8.46 -22.40
CA VAL A 31 -2.44 -9.48 -22.77
C VAL A 31 -3.52 -9.65 -21.70
N LEU A 32 -3.41 -8.95 -20.58
CA LEU A 32 -4.34 -8.97 -19.46
C LEU A 32 -4.94 -7.57 -19.25
N SER A 33 -6.20 -7.53 -18.88
CA SER A 33 -6.83 -6.30 -18.40
C SER A 33 -6.18 -5.81 -17.10
N PHE A 34 -6.29 -4.52 -16.77
CA PHE A 34 -5.70 -3.98 -15.54
C PHE A 34 -6.18 -4.71 -14.27
N PRO A 35 -7.47 -5.03 -14.06
CA PRO A 35 -7.89 -5.81 -12.89
C PRO A 35 -7.17 -7.16 -12.76
N GLU A 36 -6.92 -7.86 -13.86
CA GLU A 36 -6.18 -9.13 -13.85
C GLU A 36 -4.69 -8.94 -13.59
N ARG A 37 -4.08 -7.91 -14.14
CA ARG A 37 -2.69 -7.54 -13.81
C ARG A 37 -2.56 -7.18 -12.33
N LEU A 38 -3.49 -6.38 -11.81
CA LEU A 38 -3.53 -6.03 -10.39
C LEU A 38 -3.68 -7.27 -9.51
N ARG A 39 -4.58 -8.19 -9.85
CA ARG A 39 -4.77 -9.46 -9.14
C ARG A 39 -3.47 -10.28 -9.09
N GLN A 40 -2.73 -10.36 -10.20
CA GLN A 40 -1.44 -11.03 -10.24
C GLN A 40 -0.38 -10.34 -9.38
N MET A 41 -0.29 -9.02 -9.44
CA MET A 41 0.63 -8.25 -8.60
C MET A 41 0.34 -8.43 -7.11
N LEU A 42 -0.94 -8.47 -6.72
CA LEU A 42 -1.36 -8.63 -5.33
C LEU A 42 -1.03 -10.01 -4.73
N VAL A 43 -0.71 -11.02 -5.54
CA VAL A 43 -0.20 -12.32 -5.05
C VAL A 43 1.10 -12.18 -4.25
N PHE A 44 1.89 -11.16 -4.53
CA PHE A 44 3.11 -10.85 -3.78
C PHE A 44 2.85 -10.13 -2.45
N ARG A 45 1.60 -9.80 -2.15
CA ARG A 45 1.24 -9.07 -0.92
C ARG A 45 0.41 -9.94 0.01
N ASN A 46 0.93 -10.17 1.21
CA ASN A 46 0.21 -10.83 2.31
C ASN A 46 0.48 -10.07 3.62
N ARG A 47 0.04 -8.82 3.70
CA ARG A 47 0.45 -7.95 4.79
C ARG A 47 -0.36 -8.06 6.09
N PRO A 48 -1.69 -8.27 6.09
CA PRO A 48 -2.46 -8.25 7.32
C PRO A 48 -2.46 -9.58 8.11
N TYR A 49 -1.72 -10.60 7.64
CA TYR A 49 -1.65 -11.90 8.30
C TYR A 49 -0.23 -12.21 8.78
N LEU A 50 -0.14 -12.73 10.01
CA LEU A 50 1.11 -13.22 10.59
C LEU A 50 0.96 -14.70 10.95
N TYR A 51 1.97 -15.48 10.63
CA TYR A 51 2.04 -16.92 10.85
C TYR A 51 3.20 -17.25 11.79
N HIS A 52 3.05 -18.25 12.62
CA HIS A 52 4.17 -18.86 13.32
C HIS A 52 5.02 -19.64 12.31
N SER A 53 6.32 -19.42 12.33
CA SER A 53 7.29 -20.05 11.43
C SER A 53 8.61 -20.29 12.16
N THR A 54 9.58 -20.88 11.49
CA THR A 54 10.95 -21.08 11.97
C THR A 54 11.92 -20.44 11.00
N CYS A 55 12.86 -19.65 11.51
CA CYS A 55 13.93 -19.07 10.71
C CYS A 55 14.82 -20.18 10.14
N ALA A 56 14.88 -20.29 8.82
CA ALA A 56 15.66 -21.34 8.17
C ALA A 56 17.18 -21.21 8.36
N TYR A 57 17.69 -20.04 8.77
CA TYR A 57 19.09 -19.82 9.08
C TYR A 57 19.43 -20.18 10.53
N SER A 58 18.66 -19.69 11.51
CA SER A 58 18.98 -19.81 12.93
C SER A 58 18.26 -20.93 13.67
N GLY A 59 17.20 -21.52 13.06
CA GLY A 59 16.33 -22.50 13.72
C GLY A 59 15.40 -21.92 14.80
N LYS A 60 15.41 -20.60 15.02
CA LYS A 60 14.58 -19.95 16.04
C LYS A 60 13.13 -19.76 15.58
N PRO A 61 12.14 -19.82 16.49
CA PRO A 61 10.77 -19.43 16.20
C PRO A 61 10.69 -17.95 15.80
N ILE A 62 9.92 -17.66 14.76
CA ILE A 62 9.67 -16.31 14.25
C ILE A 62 8.19 -16.12 13.91
N LEU A 63 7.75 -14.86 13.86
CA LEU A 63 6.52 -14.48 13.17
C LEU A 63 6.84 -14.15 11.72
N SER A 64 5.99 -14.56 10.79
CA SER A 64 6.22 -14.37 9.36
C SER A 64 4.96 -13.92 8.64
N CYS A 65 5.09 -13.02 7.68
CA CYS A 65 4.04 -12.69 6.73
C CYS A 65 3.96 -13.71 5.55
N VAL A 66 4.90 -14.64 5.48
CA VAL A 66 4.93 -15.69 4.46
C VAL A 66 4.18 -16.90 4.97
N PRO A 67 3.08 -17.33 4.28
CA PRO A 67 2.36 -18.54 4.65
C PRO A 67 3.27 -19.77 4.56
N PRO A 68 3.25 -20.68 5.55
CA PRO A 68 4.07 -21.90 5.54
C PRO A 68 3.86 -22.78 4.30
N GLU A 69 2.64 -22.79 3.76
CA GLU A 69 2.25 -23.59 2.59
C GLU A 69 2.99 -23.20 1.29
N ARG A 70 3.59 -21.99 1.27
CA ARG A 70 4.41 -21.57 0.14
C ARG A 70 5.73 -22.32 0.02
N GLY A 71 6.19 -22.98 1.09
CA GLY A 71 7.44 -23.75 1.09
C GLY A 71 8.70 -22.92 0.83
N LEU A 72 8.65 -21.60 1.05
CA LEU A 72 9.81 -20.72 0.87
C LEU A 72 10.74 -20.81 2.09
N SER A 73 12.04 -20.71 1.86
CA SER A 73 13.02 -20.48 2.93
C SER A 73 12.82 -19.08 3.50
N VAL A 74 12.58 -18.96 4.80
CA VAL A 74 12.32 -17.67 5.47
C VAL A 74 13.40 -17.41 6.50
N TYR A 75 14.01 -16.24 6.42
CA TYR A 75 14.95 -15.74 7.43
C TYR A 75 14.29 -14.68 8.30
N ASP A 76 14.69 -14.62 9.56
CA ASP A 76 14.41 -13.45 10.40
C ASP A 76 14.91 -12.18 9.71
N VAL A 77 14.14 -11.11 9.75
CA VAL A 77 14.44 -9.88 9.01
C VAL A 77 15.77 -9.23 9.45
N GLU A 78 16.15 -9.38 10.71
CA GLU A 78 17.45 -8.89 11.20
C GLU A 78 18.59 -9.64 10.53
N LEU A 79 18.51 -10.96 10.45
CA LEU A 79 19.48 -11.78 9.72
C LEU A 79 19.42 -11.52 8.22
N TRP A 80 18.21 -11.37 7.66
CA TRP A 80 18.03 -11.09 6.24
C TRP A 80 18.66 -9.76 5.81
N GLN A 81 18.59 -8.73 6.66
CA GLN A 81 19.19 -7.42 6.41
C GLN A 81 20.68 -7.35 6.73
N SER A 82 21.24 -8.33 7.44
CA SER A 82 22.66 -8.39 7.82
C SER A 82 23.53 -8.93 6.69
N ASP A 83 24.85 -8.86 6.86
CA ASP A 83 25.84 -9.35 5.90
C ASP A 83 26.26 -10.80 6.15
N VAL A 84 25.55 -11.56 6.99
CA VAL A 84 25.84 -12.99 7.27
C VAL A 84 25.47 -13.91 6.08
N TRP A 85 24.74 -13.41 5.13
CA TRP A 85 24.37 -14.11 3.90
C TRP A 85 24.36 -13.14 2.71
N ASP A 86 24.45 -13.70 1.50
CA ASP A 86 24.42 -12.92 0.25
C ASP A 86 23.55 -13.67 -0.78
N ALA A 87 22.59 -12.96 -1.37
CA ALA A 87 21.74 -13.51 -2.42
C ALA A 87 22.52 -13.95 -3.66
N ARG A 88 23.72 -13.40 -3.90
CA ARG A 88 24.62 -13.80 -4.99
C ARG A 88 25.17 -15.22 -4.80
N ASN A 89 25.17 -15.79 -3.59
CA ASN A 89 25.54 -17.19 -3.35
C ASN A 89 24.55 -18.20 -3.97
N TYR A 90 23.35 -17.72 -4.33
CA TYR A 90 22.33 -18.52 -5.03
C TYR A 90 22.34 -18.29 -6.55
N ALA A 91 23.28 -17.49 -7.05
CA ALA A 91 23.37 -17.13 -8.46
C ALA A 91 23.36 -18.35 -9.40
N GLN A 92 22.77 -18.16 -10.54
CA GLN A 92 22.78 -19.18 -11.61
C GLN A 92 23.12 -18.52 -12.95
N ASN A 93 23.73 -19.30 -13.84
CA ASN A 93 23.99 -18.85 -15.20
C ASN A 93 22.69 -18.83 -15.98
N TYR A 94 22.49 -17.77 -16.76
CA TYR A 94 21.38 -17.72 -17.69
C TYR A 94 21.58 -18.73 -18.81
N ASN A 95 20.58 -19.57 -19.05
CA ASN A 95 20.59 -20.56 -20.12
C ASN A 95 19.59 -20.13 -21.21
N PHE A 96 20.08 -19.71 -22.36
CA PHE A 96 19.26 -19.29 -23.48
C PHE A 96 18.39 -20.39 -24.10
N GLN A 97 18.64 -21.65 -23.77
CA GLN A 97 17.85 -22.80 -24.21
C GLN A 97 16.67 -23.15 -23.30
N GLN A 98 16.48 -22.41 -22.19
CA GLN A 98 15.39 -22.60 -21.22
C GLN A 98 14.54 -21.36 -21.08
N PRO A 99 13.21 -21.51 -20.88
CA PRO A 99 12.33 -20.38 -20.62
C PRO A 99 12.78 -19.58 -19.39
N PHE A 100 12.77 -18.25 -19.51
CA PHE A 100 13.18 -17.35 -18.43
C PHE A 100 12.47 -17.61 -17.11
N PHE A 101 11.13 -17.70 -17.12
CA PHE A 101 10.35 -17.88 -15.88
C PHE A 101 10.59 -19.22 -15.17
N GLN A 102 11.03 -20.26 -15.87
CA GLN A 102 11.46 -21.50 -15.20
C GLN A 102 12.76 -21.27 -14.43
N GLN A 103 13.70 -20.55 -15.00
CA GLN A 103 14.98 -20.23 -14.36
C GLN A 103 14.77 -19.29 -13.19
N PHE A 104 13.98 -18.24 -13.38
CA PHE A 104 13.63 -17.31 -12.31
C PHE A 104 12.89 -17.99 -11.16
N GLY A 105 11.92 -18.87 -11.44
CA GLY A 105 11.20 -19.63 -10.43
C GLY A 105 12.12 -20.53 -9.58
N ARG A 106 13.10 -21.20 -10.20
CA ARG A 106 14.12 -21.98 -9.46
C ARG A 106 14.99 -21.10 -8.57
N LEU A 107 15.37 -19.92 -9.04
CA LEU A 107 16.12 -18.94 -8.23
C LEU A 107 15.27 -18.47 -7.05
N PHE A 108 14.05 -18.01 -7.32
CA PHE A 108 13.14 -17.47 -6.33
C PHE A 108 12.81 -18.46 -5.20
N SER A 109 12.64 -19.74 -5.51
CA SER A 109 12.35 -20.78 -4.50
C SER A 109 13.55 -21.10 -3.58
N ARG A 110 14.76 -20.75 -3.99
CA ARG A 110 16.00 -21.05 -3.24
C ARG A 110 16.49 -19.87 -2.41
N VAL A 111 16.28 -18.64 -2.88
CA VAL A 111 16.73 -17.43 -2.18
C VAL A 111 15.85 -17.18 -0.95
N PRO A 112 16.44 -16.98 0.24
CA PRO A 112 15.65 -16.72 1.45
C PRO A 112 14.80 -15.45 1.36
N TYR A 113 13.58 -15.56 1.86
CA TYR A 113 12.62 -14.46 1.96
C TYR A 113 12.67 -13.84 3.38
N PRO A 114 12.54 -12.53 3.59
CA PRO A 114 12.43 -11.96 4.93
C PRO A 114 11.10 -12.34 5.57
N ASN A 115 11.10 -12.63 6.86
CA ASN A 115 9.87 -12.97 7.58
C ASN A 115 8.89 -11.79 7.62
N LEU A 116 9.38 -10.57 7.69
CA LEU A 116 8.57 -9.33 7.73
C LEU A 116 9.14 -8.29 6.77
N ALA A 117 8.27 -7.46 6.22
CA ALA A 117 8.64 -6.29 5.43
C ALA A 117 8.69 -5.05 6.34
N VAL A 118 9.80 -4.86 7.05
CA VAL A 118 10.02 -3.75 8.00
C VAL A 118 11.41 -3.14 7.85
N VAL A 119 11.57 -1.88 8.22
CA VAL A 119 12.86 -1.19 8.31
C VAL A 119 13.29 -1.15 9.78
N LEU A 120 14.05 -2.15 10.24
CA LEU A 120 14.38 -2.40 11.65
C LEU A 120 14.89 -1.18 12.42
N PRO A 121 15.81 -0.36 11.92
CA PRO A 121 16.31 0.79 12.67
C PRO A 121 15.25 1.83 13.04
N THR A 122 14.08 1.74 12.41
CA THR A 122 12.96 2.67 12.62
C THR A 122 11.83 2.08 13.45
N MET A 123 12.02 0.89 14.02
CA MET A 123 11.02 0.14 14.77
C MET A 123 11.32 0.15 16.27
N GLU A 124 10.38 0.61 17.08
CA GLU A 124 10.45 0.57 18.54
C GLU A 124 9.20 -0.15 19.09
N ASN A 125 9.40 -1.23 19.85
CA ASN A 125 8.32 -2.00 20.50
C ASN A 125 7.13 -2.31 19.55
N SER A 126 7.42 -2.74 18.31
CA SER A 126 6.40 -2.91 17.25
C SER A 126 6.59 -4.21 16.47
N PHE A 127 6.83 -5.33 17.15
CA PHE A 127 7.24 -6.61 16.55
C PHE A 127 6.09 -7.41 15.92
N TYR A 128 4.83 -7.12 16.26
CA TYR A 128 3.64 -7.76 15.68
C TYR A 128 3.06 -6.90 14.55
N THR A 129 3.91 -6.50 13.59
CA THR A 129 3.53 -5.61 12.48
C THR A 129 4.14 -6.10 11.19
N ASN A 130 3.60 -5.66 10.04
CA ASN A 130 4.21 -5.96 8.75
C ASN A 130 3.90 -4.88 7.70
N GLY A 131 4.85 -4.64 6.78
CA GLY A 131 4.74 -3.57 5.80
C GLY A 131 4.77 -2.19 6.44
N ILE A 132 5.65 -1.99 7.41
CA ILE A 132 5.65 -0.78 8.23
C ILE A 132 7.06 -0.21 8.39
N THR A 133 7.14 1.11 8.48
CA THR A 133 8.37 1.85 8.80
C THR A 133 8.09 2.91 9.84
N SER A 134 9.11 3.28 10.64
CA SER A 134 8.98 4.34 11.64
C SER A 134 7.77 4.12 12.57
N ALA A 135 7.77 2.99 13.26
CA ALA A 135 6.69 2.59 14.15
C ALA A 135 7.16 2.49 15.61
N LYS A 136 6.35 3.01 16.52
CA LYS A 136 6.58 2.95 17.96
C LYS A 136 5.32 2.48 18.69
N ASN A 137 5.48 1.49 19.59
CA ASN A 137 4.39 0.91 20.38
C ASN A 137 3.18 0.46 19.54
N CYS A 138 3.41 -0.16 18.37
CA CYS A 138 2.36 -0.59 17.48
C CYS A 138 2.11 -2.10 17.59
N TYR A 139 0.84 -2.49 17.61
CA TYR A 139 0.41 -3.89 17.68
C TYR A 139 -0.64 -4.22 16.62
N LEU A 140 -0.38 -5.20 15.77
CA LEU A 140 -1.23 -5.58 14.61
C LEU A 140 -1.57 -4.37 13.72
N VAL A 141 -0.53 -3.61 13.37
CA VAL A 141 -0.61 -2.49 12.42
C VAL A 141 0.11 -2.90 11.15
N PHE A 142 -0.53 -2.67 9.99
CA PHE A 142 -0.05 -3.15 8.70
C PHE A 142 -0.07 -2.06 7.62
N SER A 143 0.88 -2.15 6.67
CA SER A 143 0.98 -1.23 5.52
C SER A 143 1.03 0.26 5.91
N SER A 144 1.78 0.60 6.93
CA SER A 144 1.75 1.90 7.60
C SER A 144 3.14 2.53 7.70
N SER A 145 3.19 3.84 7.94
CA SER A 145 4.45 4.55 8.18
C SER A 145 4.25 5.73 9.12
N PHE A 146 5.29 6.03 9.94
CA PHE A 146 5.26 7.11 10.93
C PHE A 146 4.08 6.99 11.90
N THR A 147 4.01 5.85 12.62
CA THR A 147 2.90 5.53 13.52
C THR A 147 3.38 5.35 14.95
N GLU A 148 2.60 5.86 15.90
CA GLU A 148 2.89 5.74 17.34
C GLU A 148 1.61 5.37 18.11
N ASP A 149 1.72 4.45 19.07
CA ASP A 149 0.62 4.02 19.95
C ASP A 149 -0.64 3.58 19.16
N CYS A 150 -0.46 2.81 18.09
CA CYS A 150 -1.54 2.35 17.22
C CYS A 150 -1.77 0.84 17.34
N MET A 151 -3.03 0.41 17.29
CA MET A 151 -3.39 -1.02 17.36
C MET A 151 -4.48 -1.39 16.34
N PHE A 152 -4.44 -2.65 15.85
CA PHE A 152 -5.45 -3.25 14.98
C PHE A 152 -5.80 -2.42 13.75
N SER A 153 -4.82 -1.76 13.14
CA SER A 153 -5.06 -0.75 12.12
C SER A 153 -4.31 -1.03 10.82
N TYR A 154 -4.79 -0.43 9.71
CA TYR A 154 -4.25 -0.67 8.37
C TYR A 154 -4.12 0.63 7.58
N ALA A 155 -3.01 0.76 6.82
CA ALA A 155 -2.74 1.89 5.94
C ALA A 155 -2.72 3.26 6.64
N LEU A 156 -2.02 3.33 7.76
CA LEU A 156 -1.84 4.55 8.53
C LEU A 156 -0.65 5.37 8.00
N TRP A 157 -0.78 6.69 8.05
CA TRP A 157 0.29 7.60 7.64
C TRP A 157 0.36 8.80 8.60
N HIS A 158 1.53 9.01 9.25
CA HIS A 158 1.70 10.05 10.28
C HIS A 158 0.62 10.02 11.36
N SER A 159 0.35 8.86 11.94
CA SER A 159 -0.82 8.63 12.79
C SER A 159 -0.43 8.28 14.22
N ARG A 160 -1.23 8.74 15.18
CA ARG A 160 -0.99 8.52 16.61
C ARG A 160 -2.26 8.21 17.38
N CYS A 161 -2.14 7.29 18.36
CA CYS A 161 -3.22 6.91 19.29
C CYS A 161 -4.49 6.42 18.57
N LEU A 162 -4.35 5.41 17.70
CA LEU A 162 -5.46 4.86 16.91
C LEU A 162 -5.74 3.41 17.25
N VAL A 163 -7.03 3.06 17.23
CA VAL A 163 -7.49 1.67 17.36
C VAL A 163 -8.57 1.37 16.31
N ASP A 164 -8.45 0.24 15.61
CA ASP A 164 -9.39 -0.22 14.57
C ASP A 164 -9.63 0.83 13.46
N CYS A 165 -8.58 1.49 13.00
CA CYS A 165 -8.67 2.53 11.97
C CYS A 165 -8.07 2.10 10.64
N VAL A 166 -8.64 2.61 9.54
CA VAL A 166 -8.17 2.34 8.17
C VAL A 166 -8.04 3.65 7.39
N PHE A 167 -6.88 3.83 6.71
CA PHE A 167 -6.52 5.01 5.91
C PHE A 167 -6.42 6.32 6.71
N ALA A 168 -6.02 6.25 7.96
CA ALA A 168 -5.89 7.40 8.84
C ALA A 168 -4.61 8.22 8.56
N LYS A 169 -4.71 9.54 8.75
CA LYS A 169 -3.60 10.48 8.67
C LYS A 169 -3.70 11.49 9.81
N GLN A 170 -2.62 11.69 10.57
CA GLN A 170 -2.44 12.66 11.66
C GLN A 170 -3.53 12.66 12.76
N CYS A 171 -4.25 11.58 12.91
CA CYS A 171 -5.36 11.45 13.86
C CYS A 171 -4.86 11.11 15.27
N GLU A 172 -5.48 11.67 16.28
CA GLU A 172 -5.28 11.31 17.69
C GLU A 172 -6.59 10.80 18.31
N LEU A 173 -6.50 9.76 19.15
CA LEU A 173 -7.61 9.16 19.90
C LEU A 173 -8.82 8.77 19.03
N CYS A 174 -8.56 8.25 17.83
CA CYS A 174 -9.62 7.78 16.95
C CYS A 174 -9.84 6.27 17.12
N PHE A 175 -11.11 5.87 17.05
CA PHE A 175 -11.53 4.48 17.24
C PHE A 175 -12.59 4.08 16.21
N ASP A 176 -12.40 2.92 15.54
CA ASP A 176 -13.33 2.32 14.57
C ASP A 176 -13.71 3.34 13.45
N CYS A 177 -12.68 3.87 12.78
CA CYS A 177 -12.85 4.90 11.76
C CYS A 177 -12.23 4.51 10.41
N VAL A 178 -12.80 5.01 9.31
CA VAL A 178 -12.38 4.72 7.94
C VAL A 178 -12.15 6.03 7.15
N ASN A 179 -11.04 6.10 6.39
CA ASN A 179 -10.68 7.26 5.55
C ASN A 179 -10.62 8.59 6.31
N ILE A 180 -9.96 8.61 7.43
CA ILE A 180 -9.85 9.80 8.28
C ILE A 180 -8.69 10.69 7.80
N THR A 181 -8.79 12.01 7.99
CA THR A 181 -7.72 12.97 7.71
C THR A 181 -7.70 14.05 8.78
N ASP A 182 -6.54 14.31 9.39
CA ASP A 182 -6.23 15.36 10.35
C ASP A 182 -7.27 15.53 11.50
N CYS A 183 -7.90 14.43 11.92
CA CYS A 183 -9.00 14.42 12.89
C CYS A 183 -8.48 14.26 14.33
N TYR A 184 -9.22 14.82 15.28
CA TYR A 184 -8.96 14.69 16.72
C TYR A 184 -10.19 14.13 17.41
N ASN A 185 -10.04 13.10 18.25
CA ASN A 185 -11.07 12.47 19.07
C ASN A 185 -12.35 12.12 18.27
N LEU A 186 -12.18 11.33 17.22
CA LEU A 186 -13.30 10.83 16.41
C LEU A 186 -13.59 9.36 16.69
N ARG A 187 -14.88 8.99 16.74
CA ARG A 187 -15.30 7.61 16.96
C ARG A 187 -16.35 7.18 15.94
N PHE A 188 -16.24 5.95 15.44
CA PHE A 188 -17.24 5.31 14.56
C PHE A 188 -17.63 6.17 13.37
N SER A 189 -16.66 6.79 12.70
CA SER A 189 -16.92 7.77 11.66
C SER A 189 -16.27 7.38 10.33
N GLU A 190 -16.94 7.66 9.22
CA GLU A 190 -16.53 7.26 7.88
C GLU A 190 -16.45 8.48 6.94
N HIS A 191 -15.38 8.54 6.12
CA HIS A 191 -15.16 9.58 5.12
C HIS A 191 -15.21 11.03 5.67
N CYS A 192 -14.64 11.25 6.86
CA CYS A 192 -14.62 12.55 7.51
C CYS A 192 -13.25 13.22 7.38
N GLN A 193 -13.24 14.56 7.27
CA GLN A 193 -12.01 15.34 7.22
C GLN A 193 -12.11 16.53 8.18
N ASN A 194 -11.03 16.79 8.93
CA ASN A 194 -10.92 17.95 9.85
C ASN A 194 -12.10 18.07 10.83
N CYS A 195 -12.63 16.95 11.28
CA CYS A 195 -13.69 16.91 12.29
C CYS A 195 -13.10 16.66 13.67
N THR A 196 -13.66 17.27 14.71
CA THR A 196 -13.16 17.15 16.08
C THR A 196 -14.28 16.80 17.05
N ASP A 197 -13.93 16.10 18.16
CA ASP A 197 -14.83 15.78 19.28
C ASP A 197 -16.22 15.28 18.85
N SER A 198 -16.24 14.35 17.91
CA SER A 198 -17.47 13.92 17.26
C SER A 198 -17.54 12.39 17.15
N ALA A 199 -18.74 11.86 16.95
CA ALA A 199 -18.91 10.45 16.73
C ALA A 199 -20.08 10.12 15.76
N PHE A 200 -19.97 8.96 15.08
CA PHE A 200 -20.98 8.49 14.12
C PHE A 200 -21.23 9.51 13.01
N LEU A 201 -20.16 9.99 12.40
CA LEU A 201 -20.22 10.91 11.27
C LEU A 201 -20.02 10.17 9.94
N PHE A 202 -20.77 10.58 8.93
CA PHE A 202 -20.62 10.08 7.56
C PHE A 202 -20.49 11.25 6.57
N GLN A 203 -19.38 11.28 5.82
CA GLN A 203 -19.08 12.34 4.84
C GLN A 203 -19.17 13.77 5.40
N CYS A 204 -18.66 13.98 6.60
CA CYS A 204 -18.63 15.30 7.23
C CYS A 204 -17.25 15.97 7.09
N TYR A 205 -17.25 17.30 6.95
CA TYR A 205 -16.06 18.10 6.76
C TYR A 205 -16.02 19.30 7.69
N GLY A 206 -14.91 19.48 8.44
CA GLY A 206 -14.72 20.66 9.32
C GLY A 206 -15.75 20.80 10.44
N CYS A 207 -16.32 19.67 10.92
CA CYS A 207 -17.35 19.67 11.95
C CYS A 207 -16.78 19.46 13.35
N ALA A 208 -17.39 20.05 14.36
CA ALA A 208 -16.99 19.90 15.75
C ALA A 208 -18.19 19.62 16.66
N ASN A 209 -18.02 18.72 17.65
CA ASN A 209 -19.09 18.37 18.58
C ASN A 209 -20.38 17.97 17.84
N CYS A 210 -20.29 16.96 16.97
CA CYS A 210 -21.42 16.47 16.20
C CYS A 210 -21.64 14.96 16.46
N TRP A 211 -22.90 14.53 16.43
CA TRP A 211 -23.31 13.17 16.73
C TRP A 211 -24.35 12.65 15.76
N LEU A 212 -24.14 11.45 15.18
CA LEU A 212 -25.05 10.83 14.21
C LEU A 212 -25.38 11.75 13.02
N CYS A 213 -24.38 12.38 12.44
CA CYS A 213 -24.56 13.36 11.36
C CYS A 213 -24.01 12.87 10.03
N THR A 214 -24.63 13.32 8.93
CA THR A 214 -24.26 12.97 7.57
C THR A 214 -24.18 14.20 6.67
N ASN A 215 -23.16 14.26 5.79
CA ASN A 215 -23.02 15.28 4.75
C ASN A 215 -22.98 16.75 5.27
N LEU A 216 -22.51 16.95 6.48
CA LEU A 216 -22.36 18.29 7.07
C LEU A 216 -21.00 18.90 6.74
N SER A 217 -20.97 20.21 6.56
CA SER A 217 -19.74 20.98 6.37
C SER A 217 -19.71 22.20 7.31
N HIS A 218 -18.61 22.34 8.06
CA HIS A 218 -18.35 23.46 8.96
C HIS A 218 -19.50 23.73 9.96
N ARG A 219 -19.97 22.66 10.61
CA ARG A 219 -21.04 22.73 11.62
C ARG A 219 -20.52 22.34 12.99
N SER A 220 -21.19 22.87 14.03
CA SER A 220 -20.89 22.50 15.42
C SER A 220 -22.17 22.25 16.19
N TYR A 221 -22.10 21.36 17.21
CA TYR A 221 -23.22 21.03 18.07
C TYR A 221 -24.45 20.51 17.32
N CYS A 222 -24.25 19.64 16.33
CA CYS A 222 -25.33 18.99 15.61
C CYS A 222 -25.59 17.58 16.16
N PHE A 223 -26.86 17.27 16.34
CA PHE A 223 -27.34 15.92 16.70
C PHE A 223 -28.35 15.44 15.64
N GLU A 224 -28.04 14.36 14.91
CA GLU A 224 -28.86 13.87 13.79
C GLU A 224 -29.16 14.95 12.72
N ASN A 225 -28.15 15.70 12.34
CA ASN A 225 -28.21 16.85 11.44
C ASN A 225 -29.02 18.05 11.96
N GLU A 226 -29.60 17.99 13.16
CA GLU A 226 -30.27 19.13 13.79
C GLU A 226 -29.24 20.00 14.51
N GLN A 227 -29.25 21.31 14.24
CA GLN A 227 -28.44 22.31 14.93
C GLN A 227 -29.00 22.58 16.31
N LEU A 228 -28.22 22.39 17.35
CA LEU A 228 -28.59 22.62 18.73
C LEU A 228 -27.77 23.79 19.35
N SER A 229 -28.19 24.29 20.47
CA SER A 229 -27.30 25.07 21.34
C SER A 229 -26.27 24.12 22.00
N LYS A 230 -25.14 24.69 22.43
CA LYS A 230 -24.10 23.91 23.13
C LYS A 230 -24.69 23.15 24.33
N THR A 231 -25.49 23.83 25.16
CA THR A 231 -26.08 23.20 26.36
C THR A 231 -27.05 22.08 26.03
N GLN A 232 -27.85 22.23 24.98
CA GLN A 232 -28.77 21.17 24.53
C GLN A 232 -28.03 19.99 24.00
N TYR A 233 -26.96 20.19 23.23
CA TYR A 233 -26.11 19.12 22.70
C TYR A 233 -25.43 18.35 23.83
N GLU A 234 -24.77 19.05 24.76
CA GLU A 234 -24.08 18.41 25.88
C GLU A 234 -25.03 17.59 26.75
N LYS A 235 -26.24 18.07 27.01
CA LYS A 235 -27.27 17.30 27.71
C LYS A 235 -27.63 16.00 26.98
N LYS A 236 -27.86 16.07 25.67
CA LYS A 236 -28.16 14.84 24.86
C LYS A 236 -27.00 13.84 24.88
N ILE A 237 -25.76 14.30 24.81
CA ILE A 237 -24.58 13.41 24.84
C ILE A 237 -24.39 12.75 26.19
N GLN A 238 -24.63 13.46 27.31
CA GLN A 238 -24.55 12.91 28.66
C GLN A 238 -25.54 11.77 28.91
N GLU A 239 -26.67 11.71 28.20
CA GLU A 239 -27.65 10.63 28.27
C GLU A 239 -27.18 9.34 27.58
N ILE A 240 -26.08 9.37 26.81
CA ILE A 240 -25.55 8.23 26.04
C ILE A 240 -24.42 7.58 26.82
N ASP A 241 -24.65 6.40 27.34
CA ASP A 241 -23.62 5.60 28.02
C ASP A 241 -22.70 4.90 27.01
N LEU A 242 -21.57 5.54 26.68
CA LEU A 242 -20.54 4.96 25.81
C LEU A 242 -19.72 3.85 26.48
N GLY A 243 -19.84 3.64 27.77
CA GLY A 243 -19.26 2.49 28.48
C GLY A 243 -20.07 1.21 28.30
N SER A 244 -21.33 1.31 27.90
CA SER A 244 -22.20 0.17 27.64
C SER A 244 -22.08 -0.35 26.21
N ARG A 245 -21.63 -1.58 26.04
CA ARG A 245 -21.59 -2.26 24.73
C ARG A 245 -22.96 -2.31 24.05
N ILE A 246 -24.03 -2.45 24.84
CA ILE A 246 -25.42 -2.48 24.31
C ILE A 246 -25.78 -1.13 23.74
N ALA A 247 -25.48 -0.04 24.46
CA ALA A 247 -25.74 1.32 24.02
C ALA A 247 -24.91 1.67 22.76
N VAL A 248 -23.62 1.38 22.76
CA VAL A 248 -22.75 1.57 21.56
C VAL A 248 -23.27 0.81 20.37
N ASN A 249 -23.67 -0.45 20.51
CA ASN A 249 -24.23 -1.23 19.42
C ASN A 249 -25.58 -0.68 18.90
N ALA A 250 -26.38 -0.10 19.77
CA ALA A 250 -27.60 0.60 19.37
C ALA A 250 -27.29 1.83 18.52
N GLN A 251 -26.29 2.64 18.91
CA GLN A 251 -25.84 3.80 18.13
C GLN A 251 -25.22 3.35 16.79
N LYS A 252 -24.41 2.30 16.74
CA LYS A 252 -23.87 1.74 15.49
C LYS A 252 -24.98 1.28 14.53
N ARG A 253 -26.03 0.62 15.02
CA ARG A 253 -27.17 0.25 14.16
C ARG A 253 -27.90 1.47 13.61
N ARG A 254 -28.07 2.50 14.44
CA ARG A 254 -28.68 3.75 14.03
C ARG A 254 -27.84 4.47 12.98
N PHE A 255 -26.53 4.56 13.20
CA PHE A 255 -25.57 5.13 12.27
C PHE A 255 -25.60 4.44 10.89
N ARG A 256 -25.56 3.09 10.87
CA ARG A 256 -25.66 2.33 9.61
C ARG A 256 -26.94 2.63 8.84
N LYS A 257 -28.04 2.83 9.54
CA LYS A 257 -29.32 3.18 8.89
C LYS A 257 -29.29 4.56 8.26
N ILE A 258 -28.77 5.56 8.96
CA ILE A 258 -28.72 6.94 8.42
C ILE A 258 -27.64 7.10 7.35
N SER A 259 -26.48 6.47 7.51
CA SER A 259 -25.42 6.53 6.49
C SER A 259 -25.82 5.83 5.20
N ALA A 260 -26.53 4.70 5.27
CA ALA A 260 -27.04 3.99 4.10
C ALA A 260 -28.13 4.76 3.33
N ALA A 261 -28.85 5.66 4.00
CA ALA A 261 -29.86 6.52 3.38
C ALA A 261 -29.28 7.87 2.92
N ALA A 262 -28.07 8.21 3.29
CA ALA A 262 -27.44 9.48 2.95
C ALA A 262 -27.00 9.50 1.47
N PRO A 263 -27.09 10.65 0.79
CA PRO A 263 -26.51 10.81 -0.54
C PRO A 263 -24.99 10.59 -0.50
N ILE A 264 -24.50 9.77 -1.43
CA ILE A 264 -23.07 9.45 -1.56
C ILE A 264 -22.45 10.32 -2.64
N LYS A 265 -21.27 10.88 -2.40
CA LYS A 265 -20.49 11.55 -3.43
C LYS A 265 -20.01 10.54 -4.47
N VAL A 266 -20.22 10.85 -5.73
CA VAL A 266 -19.74 10.02 -6.85
C VAL A 266 -18.20 10.09 -6.96
N TYR A 267 -17.61 11.20 -6.51
CA TYR A 267 -16.20 11.50 -6.69
C TYR A 267 -15.60 12.18 -5.46
N TYR A 268 -14.50 11.65 -4.98
CA TYR A 268 -13.65 12.23 -3.95
C TYR A 268 -12.34 12.69 -4.59
N GLY A 269 -12.22 13.98 -4.82
CA GLY A 269 -11.02 14.54 -5.42
C GLY A 269 -10.98 16.04 -5.33
N ALA A 270 -9.76 16.61 -5.39
CA ALA A 270 -9.51 18.05 -5.37
C ALA A 270 -8.23 18.38 -6.17
N GLU A 271 -8.20 19.58 -6.76
CA GLU A 271 -7.01 20.13 -7.42
C GLU A 271 -6.48 19.23 -8.56
N ASN A 272 -7.37 18.59 -9.31
CA ASN A 272 -7.00 17.66 -10.38
C ASN A 272 -7.19 18.29 -11.76
N LEU A 273 -6.21 18.09 -12.64
CA LEU A 273 -6.25 18.54 -14.04
C LEU A 273 -6.21 17.33 -14.97
N ASN A 274 -7.20 17.20 -15.87
CA ASN A 274 -7.26 16.13 -16.87
C ASN A 274 -7.06 14.73 -16.24
N SER A 275 -7.72 14.49 -15.09
CA SER A 275 -7.51 13.27 -14.32
C SER A 275 -8.82 12.55 -14.04
N SER A 276 -8.80 11.21 -14.03
CA SER A 276 -9.92 10.33 -13.73
C SER A 276 -9.55 9.27 -12.68
N GLY A 277 -10.56 8.84 -11.93
CA GLY A 277 -10.41 7.90 -10.82
C GLY A 277 -11.16 8.35 -9.59
N ASN A 278 -10.74 7.94 -8.40
CA ASN A 278 -11.37 8.36 -7.15
C ASN A 278 -10.35 8.44 -6.00
N HIS A 279 -10.60 9.28 -5.00
CA HIS A 279 -9.64 9.60 -3.93
C HIS A 279 -8.32 10.12 -4.50
N ILE A 280 -8.39 11.04 -5.47
CA ILE A 280 -7.20 11.64 -6.10
C ILE A 280 -7.11 13.12 -5.77
N ARG A 281 -5.91 13.60 -5.49
CA ARG A 281 -5.68 15.00 -5.14
C ARG A 281 -4.38 15.54 -5.73
N ASN A 282 -4.43 16.78 -6.25
CA ASN A 282 -3.29 17.45 -6.87
C ASN A 282 -2.64 16.53 -7.92
N THR A 283 -3.45 16.08 -8.90
CA THR A 283 -3.00 15.20 -9.96
C THR A 283 -3.16 15.84 -11.35
N ARG A 284 -2.27 15.48 -12.27
CA ARG A 284 -2.31 15.96 -13.65
C ARG A 284 -2.14 14.79 -14.64
N ASN A 285 -3.00 14.74 -15.67
CA ASN A 285 -2.99 13.70 -16.71
C ASN A 285 -3.03 12.27 -16.14
N CYS A 286 -3.78 12.04 -15.08
CA CYS A 286 -3.90 10.73 -14.45
C CYS A 286 -5.17 10.03 -14.94
N ARG A 287 -5.06 8.79 -15.42
CA ARG A 287 -6.18 8.00 -15.93
C ARG A 287 -6.40 6.76 -15.09
N ASN A 288 -7.66 6.56 -14.63
CA ASN A 288 -8.05 5.38 -13.85
C ASN A 288 -7.18 5.18 -12.59
N CYS A 289 -6.98 6.27 -11.82
CA CYS A 289 -6.13 6.28 -10.64
C CYS A 289 -6.94 6.32 -9.35
N PHE A 290 -6.50 5.59 -8.32
CA PHE A 290 -7.20 5.51 -7.03
C PHE A 290 -6.24 5.70 -5.87
N PHE A 291 -6.61 6.58 -4.91
CA PHE A 291 -5.77 6.93 -3.76
C PHE A 291 -4.40 7.46 -4.19
N VAL A 292 -4.39 8.42 -5.11
CA VAL A 292 -3.17 9.02 -5.67
C VAL A 292 -3.11 10.51 -5.34
N THR A 293 -1.95 10.95 -4.87
CA THR A 293 -1.72 12.36 -4.52
C THR A 293 -0.44 12.90 -5.17
N ASN A 294 -0.42 14.22 -5.44
CA ASN A 294 0.76 14.97 -5.92
C ASN A 294 1.48 14.32 -7.11
N SER A 295 0.76 13.80 -8.09
CA SER A 295 1.32 12.93 -9.12
C SER A 295 0.91 13.35 -10.53
N GLU A 296 1.70 12.94 -11.54
CA GLU A 296 1.44 13.30 -12.93
C GLU A 296 1.73 12.16 -13.91
N ASP A 297 1.00 12.17 -15.04
CA ASP A 297 1.18 11.25 -16.17
C ASP A 297 1.07 9.76 -15.77
N LEU A 298 0.02 9.43 -15.01
CA LEU A 298 -0.22 8.07 -14.52
C LEU A 298 -1.37 7.39 -15.25
N THR A 299 -1.27 6.08 -15.47
CA THR A 299 -2.37 5.25 -15.96
C THR A 299 -2.49 3.97 -15.14
N ASP A 300 -3.73 3.64 -14.71
CA ASP A 300 -4.00 2.41 -13.96
C ASP A 300 -3.16 2.28 -12.66
N CYS A 301 -3.12 3.33 -11.84
CA CYS A 301 -2.26 3.40 -10.66
C CYS A 301 -3.07 3.48 -9.36
N ILE A 302 -2.55 2.84 -8.28
CA ILE A 302 -3.24 2.76 -6.98
C ILE A 302 -2.26 2.96 -5.80
N TYR A 303 -2.62 3.84 -4.85
CA TYR A 303 -1.87 4.14 -3.62
C TYR A 303 -0.47 4.72 -3.88
N LEU A 304 -0.40 5.83 -4.60
CA LEU A 304 0.84 6.52 -4.93
C LEU A 304 0.85 7.97 -4.43
N ASP A 305 2.01 8.45 -4.07
CA ASP A 305 2.28 9.85 -3.76
C ASP A 305 3.56 10.32 -4.44
N ARG A 306 3.53 11.49 -5.09
CA ARG A 306 4.65 12.05 -5.85
C ARG A 306 5.24 11.08 -6.89
N ALA A 307 4.33 10.43 -7.64
CA ALA A 307 4.70 9.51 -8.72
C ALA A 307 4.58 10.18 -10.10
N LYS A 308 5.44 9.80 -11.04
CA LYS A 308 5.48 10.33 -12.40
C LYS A 308 5.58 9.22 -13.45
N SER A 309 4.97 9.47 -14.62
CA SER A 309 5.17 8.70 -15.84
C SER A 309 5.10 7.19 -15.63
N SER A 310 4.09 6.72 -14.86
CA SER A 310 3.99 5.32 -14.46
C SER A 310 2.69 4.68 -14.91
N ILE A 311 2.74 3.39 -15.23
CA ILE A 311 1.60 2.62 -15.75
C ILE A 311 1.48 1.30 -15.00
N ALA A 312 0.26 0.97 -14.52
CA ALA A 312 -0.03 -0.22 -13.75
C ALA A 312 0.92 -0.38 -12.55
N HIS A 313 1.03 0.68 -11.74
CA HIS A 313 1.81 0.70 -10.51
C HIS A 313 0.87 0.67 -9.30
N ALA A 314 1.06 -0.29 -8.42
CA ALA A 314 0.16 -0.51 -7.30
C ALA A 314 0.88 -0.65 -5.95
N HIS A 315 0.21 -0.17 -4.90
CA HIS A 315 0.59 -0.35 -3.50
C HIS A 315 1.99 0.12 -3.11
N PHE A 316 2.07 1.33 -2.63
CA PHE A 316 3.27 2.00 -2.18
C PHE A 316 4.19 2.42 -3.33
N GLY A 317 4.10 3.68 -3.66
CA GLY A 317 5.01 4.36 -4.57
C GLY A 317 5.11 5.81 -4.13
N THR A 318 6.18 6.15 -3.43
CA THR A 318 6.50 7.51 -3.04
C THR A 318 7.79 7.93 -3.74
N ASP A 319 7.78 9.12 -4.37
CA ASP A 319 8.91 9.63 -5.16
C ASP A 319 9.36 8.63 -6.24
N THR A 320 8.45 8.23 -7.13
CA THR A 320 8.69 7.20 -8.13
C THR A 320 8.55 7.74 -9.55
N GLU A 321 9.35 7.22 -10.47
CA GLU A 321 9.27 7.62 -11.88
C GLU A 321 9.53 6.42 -12.80
N LEU A 322 8.80 6.35 -13.93
CA LEU A 322 8.93 5.34 -14.98
C LEU A 322 8.69 3.90 -14.45
N ILE A 323 7.64 3.69 -13.68
CA ILE A 323 7.30 2.36 -13.18
C ILE A 323 6.27 1.71 -14.09
N TYR A 324 6.53 0.48 -14.51
CA TYR A 324 5.63 -0.29 -15.34
C TYR A 324 5.30 -1.65 -14.74
N ASN A 325 3.99 -1.95 -14.61
CA ASN A 325 3.44 -3.24 -14.17
C ASN A 325 4.15 -3.79 -12.92
N SER A 326 4.25 -2.97 -11.88
CA SER A 326 5.00 -3.29 -10.66
C SER A 326 4.19 -3.03 -9.39
N VAL A 327 4.53 -3.71 -8.32
CA VAL A 327 3.85 -3.61 -7.02
C VAL A 327 4.85 -3.35 -5.90
N THR A 328 4.50 -2.45 -4.97
CA THR A 328 5.37 -2.05 -3.86
C THR A 328 6.76 -1.66 -4.35
N ALA A 329 6.78 -0.74 -5.31
CA ALA A 329 7.98 -0.15 -5.86
C ALA A 329 7.99 1.33 -5.48
N GLY A 330 8.74 1.70 -4.45
CA GLY A 330 8.69 3.06 -3.91
C GLY A 330 9.93 3.44 -3.13
N ASP A 331 9.88 4.63 -2.52
CA ASP A 331 11.00 5.23 -1.81
C ASP A 331 12.17 5.57 -2.76
N SER A 332 11.92 6.56 -3.63
CA SER A 332 12.91 7.11 -4.57
C SER A 332 13.42 6.09 -5.59
N VAL A 333 12.53 5.37 -6.26
CA VAL A 333 12.89 4.39 -7.30
C VAL A 333 12.62 4.93 -8.70
N TYR A 334 13.41 4.46 -9.67
CA TYR A 334 13.37 4.90 -11.04
C TYR A 334 13.48 3.74 -12.02
N ASN A 335 12.65 3.75 -13.08
CA ASN A 335 12.68 2.80 -14.19
C ASN A 335 12.65 1.32 -13.75
N LEU A 336 11.53 0.91 -13.16
CA LEU A 336 11.28 -0.46 -12.74
C LEU A 336 10.19 -1.10 -13.61
N ARG A 337 10.43 -2.32 -14.11
CA ARG A 337 9.48 -3.08 -14.92
C ARG A 337 9.26 -4.46 -14.36
N PHE A 338 8.00 -4.85 -14.19
CA PHE A 338 7.62 -6.18 -13.71
C PHE A 338 8.26 -6.55 -12.35
N CYS A 339 8.38 -5.57 -11.47
CA CYS A 339 9.05 -5.71 -10.19
C CYS A 339 8.06 -5.81 -9.02
N ALA A 340 8.47 -6.51 -7.96
CA ALA A 340 7.72 -6.59 -6.72
C ALA A 340 8.63 -6.36 -5.50
N GLU A 341 8.16 -5.57 -4.53
CA GLU A 341 8.90 -5.29 -3.28
C GLU A 341 10.33 -4.74 -3.54
N CYS A 342 10.49 -3.86 -4.55
CA CYS A 342 11.76 -3.21 -4.87
C CYS A 342 11.69 -1.72 -4.49
N TRP A 343 12.55 -1.29 -3.57
CA TRP A 343 12.47 0.01 -2.92
C TRP A 343 13.85 0.60 -2.56
N GLN A 344 13.84 1.79 -1.91
CA GLN A 344 15.02 2.47 -1.36
C GLN A 344 16.12 2.75 -2.39
N GLY A 345 15.81 3.66 -3.33
CA GLY A 345 16.76 4.18 -4.31
C GLY A 345 17.16 3.18 -5.39
N SER A 346 16.43 2.08 -5.55
CA SER A 346 16.72 1.10 -6.62
C SER A 346 16.27 1.62 -7.99
N ARG A 347 17.01 1.26 -9.04
CA ARG A 347 16.77 1.77 -10.42
C ARG A 347 17.15 0.78 -11.50
N ASP A 348 16.53 0.91 -12.66
CA ASP A 348 16.80 0.09 -13.84
C ASP A 348 16.72 -1.41 -13.53
N LEU A 349 15.58 -1.80 -12.92
CA LEU A 349 15.31 -3.19 -12.58
C LEU A 349 14.22 -3.78 -13.47
N GLU A 350 14.40 -5.03 -13.88
CA GLU A 350 13.41 -5.75 -14.65
C GLU A 350 13.24 -7.18 -14.13
N TYR A 351 11.97 -7.62 -13.94
CA TYR A 351 11.61 -8.92 -13.35
C TYR A 351 12.30 -9.19 -12.00
N CYS A 352 12.42 -8.18 -11.15
CA CYS A 352 13.09 -8.31 -9.86
C CYS A 352 12.10 -8.38 -8.68
N ILE A 353 12.44 -9.18 -7.66
CA ILE A 353 11.69 -9.30 -6.42
C ILE A 353 12.63 -9.07 -5.23
N LEU A 354 12.24 -8.18 -4.29
CA LEU A 354 13.04 -7.85 -3.09
C LEU A 354 14.47 -7.36 -3.43
N CYS A 355 14.65 -6.64 -4.53
CA CYS A 355 15.92 -5.99 -4.85
C CYS A 355 15.90 -4.55 -4.35
N CYS A 356 16.62 -4.27 -3.27
CA CYS A 356 16.47 -3.07 -2.45
C CYS A 356 17.82 -2.39 -2.13
N TYR A 357 17.73 -1.24 -1.44
CA TYR A 357 18.90 -0.51 -0.93
C TYR A 357 19.88 -0.08 -2.03
N GLY A 358 19.36 0.49 -3.13
CA GLY A 358 20.19 1.03 -4.21
C GLY A 358 20.66 -0.02 -5.22
N CYS A 359 19.93 -1.11 -5.43
CA CYS A 359 20.18 -2.02 -6.55
C CYS A 359 20.02 -1.30 -7.89
N SER A 360 20.86 -1.62 -8.86
CA SER A 360 20.78 -0.99 -10.19
C SER A 360 21.16 -1.95 -11.31
N HIS A 361 20.49 -1.83 -12.48
CA HIS A 361 20.77 -2.64 -13.65
C HIS A 361 20.75 -4.13 -13.30
N CYS A 362 19.59 -4.64 -12.84
CA CYS A 362 19.40 -6.05 -12.51
C CYS A 362 18.22 -6.64 -13.30
N PHE A 363 18.42 -7.83 -13.84
CA PHE A 363 17.43 -8.57 -14.60
C PHE A 363 17.16 -9.96 -13.99
N GLY A 364 15.89 -10.25 -13.68
CA GLY A 364 15.50 -11.55 -13.14
C GLY A 364 16.14 -11.88 -11.79
N CYS A 365 16.31 -10.90 -10.90
CA CYS A 365 17.00 -11.08 -9.63
C CYS A 365 16.05 -11.10 -8.45
N THR A 366 16.48 -11.74 -7.36
CA THR A 366 15.69 -11.76 -6.12
C THR A 366 16.57 -11.64 -4.86
N GLY A 367 16.10 -10.88 -3.88
CA GLY A 367 16.77 -10.72 -2.58
C GLY A 367 18.09 -9.95 -2.59
N LEU A 368 18.43 -9.29 -3.69
CA LEU A 368 19.67 -8.51 -3.80
C LEU A 368 19.61 -7.21 -2.98
N ARG A 369 20.75 -6.84 -2.42
CA ARG A 369 20.96 -5.58 -1.71
C ARG A 369 22.22 -4.90 -2.22
N LYS A 370 22.16 -3.59 -2.52
CA LYS A 370 23.33 -2.78 -2.95
C LYS A 370 24.12 -3.43 -4.10
N ALA A 371 23.44 -4.10 -5.03
CA ALA A 371 24.08 -4.84 -6.13
C ALA A 371 23.79 -4.17 -7.48
N SER A 372 24.69 -4.34 -8.44
CA SER A 372 24.55 -3.77 -9.78
C SER A 372 24.99 -4.78 -10.84
N TYR A 373 24.41 -4.67 -12.04
CA TYR A 373 24.76 -5.47 -13.21
C TYR A 373 24.61 -6.97 -12.94
N CYS A 374 23.45 -7.39 -12.39
CA CYS A 374 23.18 -8.79 -12.07
C CYS A 374 22.12 -9.39 -13.01
N ILE A 375 22.33 -10.62 -13.47
CA ILE A 375 21.31 -11.44 -14.14
C ILE A 375 21.18 -12.75 -13.34
N LEU A 376 19.95 -13.10 -12.93
CA LEU A 376 19.67 -14.27 -12.08
C LEU A 376 20.61 -14.33 -10.85
N ASN A 377 20.80 -13.21 -10.17
CA ASN A 377 21.70 -12.97 -9.03
C ASN A 377 23.20 -13.12 -9.32
N ARG A 378 23.60 -13.49 -10.55
CA ARG A 378 24.99 -13.49 -10.95
C ARG A 378 25.45 -12.10 -11.32
N GLN A 379 26.53 -11.66 -10.71
CA GLN A 379 27.15 -10.37 -11.00
C GLN A 379 28.03 -10.44 -12.26
N TYR A 380 27.94 -9.42 -13.10
CA TYR A 380 28.72 -9.23 -14.31
C TYR A 380 29.45 -7.90 -14.28
N THR A 381 30.39 -7.69 -15.18
CA THR A 381 30.87 -6.36 -15.51
C THR A 381 29.75 -5.59 -16.25
N LYS A 382 29.87 -4.27 -16.31
CA LYS A 382 28.89 -3.44 -17.03
C LYS A 382 28.75 -3.89 -18.50
N ASP A 383 29.87 -4.11 -19.18
CA ASP A 383 29.88 -4.45 -20.60
C ASP A 383 29.30 -5.84 -20.86
N GLU A 384 29.64 -6.83 -20.03
CA GLU A 384 29.05 -8.17 -20.09
C GLU A 384 27.55 -8.14 -19.85
N TYR A 385 27.08 -7.34 -18.88
CA TYR A 385 25.66 -7.23 -18.57
C TYR A 385 24.87 -6.75 -19.80
N PHE A 386 25.29 -5.65 -20.42
CA PHE A 386 24.60 -5.10 -21.58
C PHE A 386 24.76 -5.96 -22.85
N ALA A 387 25.81 -6.77 -22.94
CA ALA A 387 25.98 -7.71 -24.06
C ALA A 387 25.08 -8.96 -23.93
N LEU A 388 24.61 -9.28 -22.71
CA LEU A 388 23.74 -10.44 -22.43
C LEU A 388 22.24 -10.09 -22.49
N LEU A 389 21.88 -8.83 -22.28
CA LEU A 389 20.50 -8.32 -22.41
C LEU A 389 20.11 -8.10 -23.86
#